data_2c4a425846571caaf0884d8897f05a01
#
_entry.id   2c4a425846571caaf0884d8897f05a01
#
_cell.length_a   1.000
_cell.length_b   1.000
_cell.length_c   1.000
_cell.angle_alpha   90.00
_cell.angle_beta   90.00
_cell.angle_gamma   90.00
#
_symmetry.space_group_name_H-M   'P 1'
#
loop_
_entity.id
_entity.type
_entity.pdbx_description
1 polymer ?
#
loop_
_entity_poly.entity_id
_entity_poly.type
_entity_poly.pdbx_seq_one_letter_code
_entity_poly.pdbx_strand_id
1 'polypeptide(L)'
;MAGFAQAAKDSARIARNLTIDEVVVTGTRNETDIRHLPMTISVVNRKALEQRFQPSVLPALTEQVPGLFATSRGIMGYGVSTGAAGGMSLRGIGAGVNAAGGPTTSLLVLIDGHPQYMGLMGHPIADAYQSMMAERVEVLRGPSSVLYGSNAMGGVINIVTRKMQEDGVKTNAQIGYGSYNTLQTEVSNRVRKGRFSSVVTGSYNRTDGHRDDMEFEQYGGYAKLGYDFSDTWKLWGDVNITRFNASNPGEADNPYIDNDSRITRGMTSFALENRYDRTSGAVSFFYNWGRHKINDGYHPGGEPQKSHFNSKDRMLGISWYQSATLFTGNRLTVGFDYQHFGGESWNKVVAIDEAKPGQQIGDHIPGVDKQMDEFAGYVDFRQDINSWLSLDAGVRIDHHSHVGTEWIPQGGLAFHLPRQAELKAMVSKGFRNPTIREMYMFPPQNPDLKAESLMNYELSFTGQLLGGAMSYGVNLYYINGDNIIMTDPALRKNVNSGEIENWGVETNLGYRINRHWQMNANYSWLHMENPVLAAPEHKLYAGADFTQGRWGLSTGIQYVKGLHTSVTPGKEKQESFVLWNLRANYRLCSFADVFVKGENLLAQRYEINAGFPMPKATVMGGVNINF
;
A
#
# COMPACT_ATOMS: atom_id res chain seq x y z
N MET A 1 34.46 3.04 36.78
CA MET A 1 33.84 3.94 35.78
C MET A 1 33.15 3.20 34.61
N ALA A 2 33.60 2.02 34.19
CA ALA A 2 32.94 1.26 33.12
C ALA A 2 31.51 0.76 33.46
N GLY A 3 31.25 0.42 34.72
CA GLY A 3 29.91 -0.07 35.15
C GLY A 3 28.81 1.00 35.13
N PHE A 4 29.15 2.26 35.36
CA PHE A 4 28.19 3.37 35.31
C PHE A 4 27.84 3.75 33.85
N ALA A 5 28.77 3.63 32.91
CA ALA A 5 28.54 3.86 31.49
C ALA A 5 27.66 2.76 30.88
N GLN A 6 27.80 1.53 31.34
CA GLN A 6 26.96 0.39 30.93
C GLN A 6 25.53 0.54 31.47
N ALA A 7 25.39 0.85 32.78
CA ALA A 7 24.08 1.09 33.41
C ALA A 7 23.34 2.30 32.79
N ALA A 8 24.08 3.36 32.39
CA ALA A 8 23.50 4.51 31.68
C ALA A 8 23.07 4.16 30.25
N LYS A 9 23.83 3.31 29.53
CA LYS A 9 23.43 2.77 28.22
C LYS A 9 22.24 1.83 28.31
N ASP A 10 22.19 0.98 29.34
CA ASP A 10 21.08 0.07 29.57
C ASP A 10 19.82 0.80 30.04
N SER A 11 19.94 1.85 30.87
CA SER A 11 18.81 2.68 31.23
C SER A 11 18.32 3.55 30.07
N ALA A 12 19.19 4.05 29.19
CA ALA A 12 18.81 4.75 27.96
C ALA A 12 18.16 3.79 26.95
N ARG A 13 18.60 2.54 26.88
CA ARG A 13 17.99 1.47 26.06
C ARG A 13 16.64 1.02 26.62
N ILE A 14 16.50 0.96 27.94
CA ILE A 14 15.23 0.68 28.65
C ILE A 14 14.28 1.87 28.50
N ALA A 15 14.77 3.13 28.60
CA ALA A 15 13.98 4.32 28.37
C ALA A 15 13.50 4.44 26.90
N ARG A 16 14.34 4.08 25.90
CA ARG A 16 13.93 3.96 24.49
C ARG A 16 12.84 2.92 24.28
N ASN A 17 12.83 1.83 25.06
CA ASN A 17 11.76 0.83 25.02
C ASN A 17 10.50 1.24 25.79
N LEU A 18 10.51 2.36 26.50
CA LEU A 18 9.40 2.88 27.30
C LEU A 18 8.70 4.08 26.65
N THR A 19 9.34 4.80 25.75
CA THR A 19 8.69 5.77 24.87
C THR A 19 8.06 5.05 23.69
N ILE A 20 6.89 5.50 23.24
CA ILE A 20 6.37 5.13 21.93
C ILE A 20 7.40 5.68 20.96
N ASP A 21 8.12 4.78 20.25
CA ASP A 21 9.37 5.07 19.55
C ASP A 21 9.29 6.34 18.69
N GLU A 22 10.36 7.14 18.71
CA GLU A 22 10.61 8.14 17.68
C GLU A 22 10.66 7.41 16.33
N VAL A 23 9.59 7.60 15.55
CA VAL A 23 9.46 6.89 14.27
C VAL A 23 10.25 7.66 13.22
N VAL A 24 11.36 7.07 12.81
CA VAL A 24 12.14 7.54 11.65
C VAL A 24 11.54 6.91 10.40
N VAL A 25 11.12 7.75 9.48
CA VAL A 25 10.52 7.33 8.20
C VAL A 25 11.49 7.58 7.04
N THR A 26 11.40 6.73 6.04
CA THR A 26 12.18 6.81 4.80
C THR A 26 11.33 7.28 3.61
N GLY A 27 10.00 7.33 3.79
CA GLY A 27 9.05 7.80 2.79
C GLY A 27 9.19 9.26 2.37
N THR A 28 10.18 9.98 2.92
CA THR A 28 10.56 11.34 2.51
C THR A 28 11.92 11.39 1.81
N ARG A 29 12.33 10.29 1.20
CA ARG A 29 13.66 10.09 0.57
C ARG A 29 14.84 10.07 1.54
N ASN A 30 14.66 10.48 2.78
CA ASN A 30 15.68 10.49 3.83
C ASN A 30 15.14 9.93 5.14
N GLU A 31 16.00 9.33 5.94
CA GLU A 31 15.63 9.01 7.33
C GLU A 31 15.35 10.31 8.08
N THR A 32 14.10 10.53 8.42
CA THR A 32 13.64 11.74 9.10
C THR A 32 12.72 11.37 10.25
N ASP A 33 12.88 12.02 11.38
CA ASP A 33 11.91 11.94 12.48
C ASP A 33 10.56 12.52 12.00
N ILE A 34 9.50 11.75 12.16
CA ILE A 34 8.14 12.10 11.75
C ILE A 34 7.67 13.44 12.34
N ARG A 35 8.22 13.83 13.48
CA ARG A 35 7.90 15.10 14.14
C ARG A 35 8.34 16.32 13.34
N HIS A 36 9.45 16.24 12.63
CA HIS A 36 9.96 17.32 11.81
C HIS A 36 9.32 17.44 10.43
N LEU A 37 8.36 16.58 10.12
CA LEU A 37 7.65 16.60 8.84
C LEU A 37 6.29 17.27 9.00
N PRO A 38 5.94 18.26 8.16
CA PRO A 38 4.60 18.88 8.21
C PRO A 38 3.50 17.95 7.71
N MET A 39 3.85 16.88 6.98
CA MET A 39 2.91 15.87 6.47
C MET A 39 2.52 14.86 7.56
N THR A 40 1.35 14.27 7.39
CA THR A 40 0.82 13.22 8.28
C THR A 40 1.23 11.83 7.78
N ILE A 41 1.93 11.07 8.63
CA ILE A 41 2.42 9.73 8.30
C ILE A 41 1.92 8.72 9.34
N SER A 42 1.44 7.57 8.87
CA SER A 42 1.15 6.40 9.70
C SER A 42 2.18 5.32 9.44
N VAL A 43 2.62 4.64 10.51
CA VAL A 43 3.57 3.54 10.41
C VAL A 43 2.97 2.26 10.99
N VAL A 44 2.88 1.23 10.16
CA VAL A 44 2.47 -0.11 10.56
C VAL A 44 3.72 -0.98 10.67
N ASN A 45 4.08 -1.36 11.87
CA ASN A 45 5.31 -2.10 12.15
C ASN A 45 5.16 -3.60 11.91
N ARG A 46 6.28 -4.32 11.93
CA ARG A 46 6.34 -5.76 11.72
C ARG A 46 5.44 -6.54 12.69
N LYS A 47 5.36 -6.13 13.95
CA LYS A 47 4.50 -6.79 14.96
C LYS A 47 3.03 -6.79 14.55
N ALA A 48 2.52 -5.68 14.05
CA ALA A 48 1.13 -5.58 13.57
C ALA A 48 0.88 -6.46 12.33
N LEU A 49 1.84 -6.55 11.40
CA LEU A 49 1.76 -7.44 10.24
C LEU A 49 1.74 -8.92 10.68
N GLU A 50 2.60 -9.31 11.62
CA GLU A 50 2.67 -10.68 12.16
C GLU A 50 1.41 -11.07 12.94
N GLN A 51 0.82 -10.13 13.67
CA GLN A 51 -0.42 -10.35 14.40
C GLN A 51 -1.58 -10.65 13.47
N ARG A 52 -1.67 -9.95 12.34
CA ARG A 52 -2.69 -10.26 11.33
C ARG A 52 -2.42 -11.57 10.61
N PHE A 53 -1.17 -11.91 10.39
CA PHE A 53 -0.76 -13.09 9.62
C PHE A 53 -1.61 -13.27 8.37
N GLN A 54 -1.46 -12.34 7.46
CA GLN A 54 -2.08 -12.35 6.13
C GLN A 54 -0.97 -12.24 5.07
N PRO A 55 -1.14 -12.86 3.88
CA PRO A 55 -0.13 -12.77 2.81
C PRO A 55 0.14 -11.34 2.37
N SER A 56 -0.88 -10.48 2.35
CA SER A 56 -0.78 -9.07 1.98
C SER A 56 -0.65 -8.15 3.18
N VAL A 57 -0.01 -6.99 2.99
CA VAL A 57 0.05 -5.91 3.99
C VAL A 57 -1.28 -5.17 4.16
N LEU A 58 -2.17 -5.19 3.16
CA LEU A 58 -3.36 -4.35 3.08
C LEU A 58 -4.38 -4.54 4.22
N PRO A 59 -4.65 -5.75 4.74
CA PRO A 59 -5.55 -5.92 5.89
C PRO A 59 -5.06 -5.18 7.13
N ALA A 60 -3.76 -5.23 7.42
CA ALA A 60 -3.19 -4.50 8.55
C ALA A 60 -3.25 -2.97 8.34
N LEU A 61 -3.06 -2.50 7.10
CA LEU A 61 -3.21 -1.08 6.77
C LEU A 61 -4.66 -0.60 6.93
N THR A 62 -5.62 -1.39 6.46
CA THR A 62 -7.06 -1.08 6.61
C THR A 62 -7.46 -0.90 8.08
N GLU A 63 -6.88 -1.68 8.99
CA GLU A 63 -7.12 -1.56 10.43
C GLU A 63 -6.36 -0.37 11.06
N GLN A 64 -5.05 -0.29 10.80
CA GLN A 64 -4.14 0.57 11.56
C GLN A 64 -4.07 2.02 11.03
N VAL A 65 -4.43 2.26 9.76
CA VAL A 65 -4.29 3.59 9.13
C VAL A 65 -5.65 4.26 9.04
N PRO A 66 -5.87 5.40 9.74
CA PRO A 66 -7.10 6.17 9.58
C PRO A 66 -7.30 6.60 8.12
N GLY A 67 -8.54 6.62 7.64
CA GLY A 67 -8.89 7.07 6.29
C GLY A 67 -8.50 6.11 5.15
N LEU A 68 -7.73 5.05 5.41
CA LEU A 68 -7.40 4.03 4.42
C LEU A 68 -8.37 2.84 4.48
N PHE A 69 -8.87 2.44 3.33
CA PHE A 69 -9.68 1.24 3.18
C PHE A 69 -9.28 0.49 1.90
N ALA A 70 -9.24 -0.85 1.97
CA ALA A 70 -8.96 -1.71 0.83
C ALA A 70 -10.03 -2.80 0.72
N THR A 71 -10.53 -3.02 -0.49
CA THR A 71 -11.46 -4.12 -0.78
C THR A 71 -10.67 -5.41 -1.01
N SER A 72 -11.25 -6.55 -0.66
CA SER A 72 -10.66 -7.88 -0.86
C SER A 72 -11.69 -8.87 -1.40
N ARG A 73 -11.21 -10.01 -1.89
CA ARG A 73 -12.09 -11.10 -2.34
C ARG A 73 -12.71 -11.91 -1.19
N GLY A 74 -12.23 -11.72 0.02
CA GLY A 74 -12.67 -12.46 1.21
C GLY A 74 -11.51 -13.08 1.97
N ILE A 75 -11.38 -14.41 1.96
CA ILE A 75 -10.37 -15.13 2.74
C ILE A 75 -8.96 -14.76 2.31
N MET A 76 -8.70 -14.71 1.00
CA MET A 76 -7.39 -14.44 0.43
C MET A 76 -7.54 -13.85 -0.97
N GLY A 77 -6.59 -13.01 -1.35
CA GLY A 77 -6.51 -12.41 -2.67
C GLY A 77 -7.32 -11.12 -2.82
N TYR A 78 -6.93 -10.36 -3.82
CA TYR A 78 -7.56 -9.09 -4.22
C TYR A 78 -8.10 -9.17 -5.63
N GLY A 79 -7.46 -9.94 -6.52
CA GLY A 79 -7.88 -10.09 -7.92
C GLY A 79 -7.66 -8.83 -8.74
N VAL A 80 -7.97 -8.91 -10.02
CA VAL A 80 -7.82 -7.80 -10.99
C VAL A 80 -8.98 -7.70 -11.98
N SER A 81 -9.90 -8.64 -11.97
CA SER A 81 -11.04 -8.67 -12.90
C SER A 81 -12.38 -8.62 -12.17
N THR A 82 -13.41 -8.23 -12.90
CA THR A 82 -14.82 -8.25 -12.48
C THR A 82 -15.20 -7.40 -11.27
N GLY A 83 -14.46 -6.32 -11.00
CA GLY A 83 -14.91 -5.25 -10.08
C GLY A 83 -14.99 -5.59 -8.59
N ALA A 84 -14.71 -6.84 -8.20
CA ALA A 84 -14.95 -7.31 -6.84
C ALA A 84 -13.92 -6.85 -5.81
N ALA A 85 -12.68 -6.58 -6.23
CA ALA A 85 -11.60 -6.38 -5.29
C ALA A 85 -10.42 -5.59 -5.89
N GLY A 86 -9.42 -5.26 -5.07
CA GLY A 86 -8.24 -4.52 -5.50
C GLY A 86 -8.39 -3.01 -5.46
N GLY A 87 -9.55 -2.50 -5.06
CA GLY A 87 -9.75 -1.08 -4.79
C GLY A 87 -9.09 -0.68 -3.48
N MET A 88 -8.31 0.41 -3.51
CA MET A 88 -7.76 1.06 -2.31
C MET A 88 -8.14 2.52 -2.33
N SER A 89 -8.54 3.04 -1.19
CA SER A 89 -8.90 4.45 -1.01
C SER A 89 -8.21 5.00 0.22
N LEU A 90 -7.72 6.21 0.13
CA LEU A 90 -7.26 7.02 1.24
C LEU A 90 -7.97 8.36 1.17
N ARG A 91 -8.81 8.68 2.18
CA ARG A 91 -9.62 9.91 2.21
C ARG A 91 -10.56 10.07 1.00
N GLY A 92 -11.06 8.94 0.45
CA GLY A 92 -11.89 8.95 -0.76
C GLY A 92 -11.13 9.07 -2.08
N ILE A 93 -9.78 9.14 -2.04
CA ILE A 93 -8.94 9.20 -3.24
C ILE A 93 -8.35 7.81 -3.49
N GLY A 94 -8.39 7.34 -4.75
CA GLY A 94 -7.74 6.09 -5.17
C GLY A 94 -8.68 5.05 -5.74
N ALA A 95 -9.80 4.73 -5.12
CA ALA A 95 -10.82 3.88 -5.72
C ALA A 95 -11.49 4.64 -6.89
N GLY A 96 -11.73 3.94 -7.98
CA GLY A 96 -12.25 4.58 -9.19
C GLY A 96 -13.61 5.24 -8.97
N VAL A 97 -13.78 6.41 -9.53
CA VAL A 97 -15.05 7.17 -9.61
C VAL A 97 -16.09 6.49 -10.52
N ASN A 98 -15.71 5.42 -11.22
CA ASN A 98 -16.58 4.69 -12.11
C ASN A 98 -17.44 3.69 -11.36
N ALA A 99 -18.72 3.67 -11.66
CA ALA A 99 -19.72 2.73 -11.10
C ALA A 99 -19.34 1.24 -11.21
N ALA A 100 -18.38 0.91 -12.05
CA ALA A 100 -17.88 -0.45 -12.28
C ALA A 100 -16.68 -0.85 -11.38
N GLY A 101 -16.30 -0.02 -10.39
CA GLY A 101 -15.19 -0.34 -9.50
C GLY A 101 -13.87 -0.49 -10.26
N GLY A 102 -13.40 0.58 -10.89
CA GLY A 102 -12.11 0.59 -11.57
C GLY A 102 -10.95 0.39 -10.57
N PRO A 103 -9.81 -0.14 -11.03
CA PRO A 103 -8.64 -0.30 -10.18
C PRO A 103 -8.11 1.06 -9.71
N THR A 104 -7.55 1.07 -8.52
CA THR A 104 -6.90 2.24 -7.92
C THR A 104 -5.76 2.77 -8.78
N THR A 105 -5.74 4.06 -9.09
CA THR A 105 -4.67 4.69 -9.88
C THR A 105 -4.06 5.93 -9.23
N SER A 106 -4.65 6.44 -8.15
CA SER A 106 -4.28 7.70 -7.50
C SER A 106 -3.62 7.52 -6.14
N LEU A 107 -3.33 6.27 -5.75
CA LEU A 107 -2.49 5.91 -4.61
C LEU A 107 -1.24 5.18 -5.10
N LEU A 108 -0.08 5.72 -4.76
CA LEU A 108 1.19 5.13 -5.16
C LEU A 108 1.66 4.12 -4.13
N VAL A 109 1.92 2.89 -4.56
CA VAL A 109 2.58 1.89 -3.73
C VAL A 109 4.06 1.82 -4.11
N LEU A 110 4.92 1.82 -3.10
CA LEU A 110 6.37 1.72 -3.23
C LEU A 110 6.90 0.49 -2.49
N ILE A 111 7.98 -0.08 -2.99
CA ILE A 111 8.85 -0.99 -2.24
C ILE A 111 10.22 -0.32 -2.14
N ASP A 112 10.69 -0.03 -0.91
CA ASP A 112 11.91 0.73 -0.64
C ASP A 112 12.05 2.02 -1.50
N GLY A 113 10.92 2.73 -1.69
CA GLY A 113 10.88 3.97 -2.47
C GLY A 113 10.74 3.80 -3.98
N HIS A 114 10.64 2.58 -4.52
CA HIS A 114 10.47 2.32 -5.95
C HIS A 114 9.01 2.03 -6.32
N PRO A 115 8.45 2.73 -7.33
CA PRO A 115 7.04 2.60 -7.73
C PRO A 115 6.65 1.17 -8.11
N GLN A 116 5.44 0.76 -7.68
CA GLN A 116 4.89 -0.57 -7.89
C GLN A 116 3.51 -0.47 -8.56
N TYR A 117 3.47 -0.26 -9.87
CA TYR A 117 2.22 -0.32 -10.63
C TYR A 117 2.42 -0.97 -12.00
N MET A 118 1.34 -1.36 -12.61
CA MET A 118 1.33 -1.99 -13.93
C MET A 118 1.55 -0.94 -15.02
N GLY A 119 2.64 -1.04 -15.79
CA GLY A 119 3.01 -0.03 -16.78
C GLY A 119 1.97 0.19 -17.89
N LEU A 120 1.16 -0.82 -18.21
CA LEU A 120 0.13 -0.74 -19.24
C LEU A 120 -1.19 -0.16 -18.72
N MET A 121 -1.65 -0.59 -17.53
CA MET A 121 -2.95 -0.20 -16.98
C MET A 121 -2.87 0.83 -15.84
N GLY A 122 -1.66 1.17 -15.39
CA GLY A 122 -1.41 2.24 -14.42
C GLY A 122 -1.84 1.96 -12.99
N HIS A 123 -2.35 0.77 -12.68
CA HIS A 123 -2.81 0.46 -11.32
C HIS A 123 -1.88 -0.50 -10.57
N PRO A 124 -1.85 -0.45 -9.23
CA PRO A 124 -1.16 -1.41 -8.41
C PRO A 124 -1.81 -2.81 -8.50
N ILE A 125 -0.99 -3.85 -8.34
CA ILE A 125 -1.45 -5.24 -8.25
C ILE A 125 -1.37 -5.67 -6.79
N ALA A 126 -2.49 -5.55 -6.08
CA ALA A 126 -2.57 -5.70 -4.63
C ALA A 126 -2.04 -7.04 -4.09
N ASP A 127 -2.17 -8.12 -4.86
CA ASP A 127 -1.64 -9.44 -4.51
C ASP A 127 -0.10 -9.54 -4.57
N ALA A 128 0.59 -8.55 -5.13
CA ALA A 128 2.05 -8.49 -5.14
C ALA A 128 2.65 -7.85 -3.86
N TYR A 129 1.83 -7.23 -3.00
CA TYR A 129 2.28 -6.53 -1.78
C TYR A 129 2.33 -7.47 -0.58
N GLN A 130 3.28 -8.38 -0.62
CA GLN A 130 3.39 -9.45 0.36
C GLN A 130 3.95 -8.97 1.70
N SER A 131 3.32 -9.39 2.80
CA SER A 131 3.75 -9.08 4.17
C SER A 131 5.11 -9.71 4.52
N MET A 132 5.48 -10.80 3.86
CA MET A 132 6.71 -11.55 4.13
C MET A 132 7.99 -10.72 3.98
N MET A 133 8.02 -9.77 3.02
CA MET A 133 9.19 -8.93 2.77
C MET A 133 9.23 -7.66 3.64
N ALA A 134 8.09 -7.28 4.23
CA ALA A 134 7.95 -6.01 4.92
C ALA A 134 8.54 -6.03 6.35
N GLU A 135 9.36 -5.06 6.69
CA GLU A 135 9.74 -4.73 8.07
C GLU A 135 8.72 -3.80 8.70
N ARG A 136 8.23 -2.84 7.92
CA ARG A 136 7.16 -1.91 8.24
C ARG A 136 6.54 -1.36 6.97
N VAL A 137 5.38 -0.75 7.10
CA VAL A 137 4.76 0.02 6.02
C VAL A 137 4.54 1.45 6.50
N GLU A 138 5.03 2.41 5.72
CA GLU A 138 4.87 3.84 5.95
C GLU A 138 3.76 4.34 5.01
N VAL A 139 2.73 4.98 5.55
CA VAL A 139 1.64 5.55 4.76
C VAL A 139 1.64 7.06 4.91
N LEU A 140 2.03 7.75 3.83
CA LEU A 140 1.95 9.19 3.73
C LEU A 140 0.52 9.55 3.33
N ARG A 141 -0.19 10.22 4.21
CA ARG A 141 -1.60 10.56 4.02
C ARG A 141 -1.74 11.94 3.39
N GLY A 142 -2.33 12.01 2.22
CA GLY A 142 -2.40 13.19 1.38
C GLY A 142 -1.31 13.24 0.31
N PRO A 143 -1.39 14.20 -0.61
CA PRO A 143 -0.50 14.29 -1.76
C PRO A 143 0.97 14.33 -1.39
N SER A 144 1.74 13.48 -2.04
CA SER A 144 3.21 13.39 -1.91
C SER A 144 3.89 13.48 -3.27
N SER A 145 3.22 14.12 -4.23
CA SER A 145 3.64 14.16 -5.63
C SER A 145 4.92 14.96 -5.86
N VAL A 146 5.32 15.86 -4.97
CA VAL A 146 6.61 16.56 -5.07
C VAL A 146 7.77 15.56 -5.04
N LEU A 147 7.74 14.58 -4.14
CA LEU A 147 8.81 13.60 -3.99
C LEU A 147 8.66 12.37 -4.89
N TYR A 148 7.41 12.00 -5.26
CA TYR A 148 7.11 10.72 -5.87
C TYR A 148 6.37 10.79 -7.20
N GLY A 149 6.00 12.01 -7.66
CA GLY A 149 5.40 12.24 -8.97
C GLY A 149 3.96 11.79 -9.10
N SER A 150 3.61 11.35 -10.30
CA SER A 150 2.30 10.85 -10.66
C SER A 150 1.85 9.67 -9.78
N ASN A 151 0.52 9.50 -9.63
CA ASN A 151 -0.13 8.50 -8.79
C ASN A 151 0.03 8.70 -7.26
N ALA A 152 0.92 9.57 -6.78
CA ALA A 152 0.99 9.98 -5.38
C ALA A 152 -0.04 11.09 -5.03
N MET A 153 -1.13 11.17 -5.80
CA MET A 153 -2.16 12.21 -5.71
C MET A 153 -2.95 12.13 -4.40
N GLY A 154 -3.37 10.94 -3.97
CA GLY A 154 -4.09 10.73 -2.71
C GLY A 154 -3.16 10.35 -1.56
N GLY A 155 -1.95 9.88 -1.85
CA GLY A 155 -0.96 9.45 -0.86
C GLY A 155 -0.01 8.38 -1.37
N VAL A 156 0.87 7.93 -0.46
CA VAL A 156 1.89 6.93 -0.73
C VAL A 156 1.86 5.82 0.31
N ILE A 157 1.93 4.58 -0.12
CA ILE A 157 2.12 3.39 0.72
C ILE A 157 3.52 2.86 0.44
N ASN A 158 4.49 3.10 1.33
CA ASN A 158 5.87 2.65 1.16
C ASN A 158 6.14 1.40 2.01
N ILE A 159 6.34 0.26 1.36
CA ILE A 159 6.72 -0.99 1.99
C ILE A 159 8.24 -0.98 2.18
N VAL A 160 8.68 -0.80 3.42
CA VAL A 160 10.10 -0.86 3.78
C VAL A 160 10.46 -2.31 4.04
N THR A 161 11.43 -2.82 3.28
CA THR A 161 11.78 -4.24 3.34
C THR A 161 12.67 -4.59 4.51
N ARG A 162 12.64 -5.86 4.89
CA ARG A 162 13.45 -6.42 6.01
C ARG A 162 14.94 -6.27 5.72
N LYS A 163 15.70 -6.02 6.78
CA LYS A 163 17.17 -5.99 6.74
C LYS A 163 17.72 -6.65 8.00
N MET A 164 18.98 -7.11 7.92
CA MET A 164 19.74 -7.56 9.07
C MET A 164 20.76 -6.49 9.43
N GLN A 165 20.64 -5.91 10.63
CA GLN A 165 21.52 -4.82 11.08
C GLN A 165 22.71 -5.32 11.91
N GLU A 166 22.56 -6.41 12.64
CA GLU A 166 23.55 -7.01 13.51
C GLU A 166 24.13 -8.28 12.85
N ASP A 167 25.42 -8.57 13.10
CA ASP A 167 26.04 -9.79 12.62
C ASP A 167 25.34 -11.03 13.20
N GLY A 168 25.12 -12.02 12.37
CA GLY A 168 24.47 -13.27 12.72
C GLY A 168 23.57 -13.81 11.62
N VAL A 169 22.82 -14.84 11.98
CA VAL A 169 21.83 -15.50 11.13
C VAL A 169 20.51 -15.56 11.89
N LYS A 170 19.41 -15.19 11.25
CA LYS A 170 18.05 -15.32 11.78
C LYS A 170 17.18 -16.01 10.74
N THR A 171 16.62 -17.16 11.09
CA THR A 171 15.69 -17.90 10.25
C THR A 171 14.32 -17.91 10.93
N ASN A 172 13.29 -17.52 10.18
CA ASN A 172 11.90 -17.58 10.64
C ASN A 172 11.12 -18.47 9.68
N ALA A 173 10.32 -19.38 10.19
CA ALA A 173 9.36 -20.16 9.41
C ALA A 173 7.99 -20.08 10.08
N GLN A 174 6.96 -19.88 9.29
CA GLN A 174 5.58 -19.81 9.77
C GLN A 174 4.68 -20.64 8.88
N ILE A 175 3.81 -21.43 9.50
CA ILE A 175 2.78 -22.21 8.81
C ILE A 175 1.46 -22.07 9.56
N GLY A 176 0.37 -21.83 8.83
CA GLY A 176 -0.98 -21.78 9.36
C GLY A 176 -1.95 -22.52 8.45
N TYR A 177 -2.91 -23.22 9.07
CA TYR A 177 -3.98 -23.91 8.37
C TYR A 177 -5.33 -23.59 9.03
N GLY A 178 -6.36 -23.36 8.24
CA GLY A 178 -7.64 -22.89 8.75
C GLY A 178 -8.85 -23.12 7.85
N SER A 179 -9.90 -22.39 8.13
CA SER A 179 -11.19 -22.46 7.44
C SER A 179 -11.02 -22.40 5.93
N TYR A 180 -11.90 -23.07 5.19
CA TYR A 180 -11.90 -23.14 3.72
C TYR A 180 -10.61 -23.70 3.12
N ASN A 181 -10.03 -24.71 3.78
CA ASN A 181 -8.77 -25.36 3.36
C ASN A 181 -7.62 -24.35 3.15
N THR A 182 -7.64 -23.26 3.92
CA THR A 182 -6.65 -22.18 3.80
C THR A 182 -5.33 -22.61 4.39
N LEU A 183 -4.26 -22.56 3.58
CA LEU A 183 -2.88 -22.79 3.98
C LEU A 183 -2.08 -21.52 3.73
N GLN A 184 -1.33 -21.07 4.73
CA GLN A 184 -0.39 -19.96 4.64
C GLN A 184 0.98 -20.40 5.12
N THR A 185 2.01 -20.16 4.30
CA THR A 185 3.39 -20.53 4.66
C THR A 185 4.34 -19.40 4.31
N GLU A 186 5.32 -19.19 5.19
CA GLU A 186 6.39 -18.21 4.98
C GLU A 186 7.68 -18.78 5.59
N VAL A 187 8.78 -18.66 4.83
CA VAL A 187 10.15 -18.92 5.33
C VAL A 187 11.03 -17.76 4.98
N SER A 188 11.75 -17.20 5.95
CA SER A 188 12.65 -16.07 5.78
C SER A 188 13.99 -16.36 6.45
N ASN A 189 15.08 -16.21 5.72
CA ASN A 189 16.44 -16.26 6.24
C ASN A 189 17.09 -14.89 6.08
N ARG A 190 17.74 -14.40 7.14
CA ARG A 190 18.44 -13.11 7.17
C ARG A 190 19.83 -13.34 7.73
N VAL A 191 20.82 -12.85 7.01
CA VAL A 191 22.23 -12.99 7.37
C VAL A 191 22.92 -11.64 7.33
N ARG A 192 23.78 -11.37 8.29
CA ARG A 192 24.80 -10.34 8.22
C ARG A 192 26.14 -10.90 8.67
N LYS A 193 27.17 -10.63 7.90
CA LYS A 193 28.55 -10.96 8.25
C LYS A 193 29.46 -9.81 7.85
N GLY A 194 29.83 -8.99 8.83
CA GLY A 194 30.59 -7.77 8.58
C GLY A 194 29.88 -6.82 7.62
N ARG A 195 30.46 -6.58 6.46
CA ARG A 195 29.94 -5.67 5.42
C ARG A 195 28.87 -6.27 4.51
N PHE A 196 28.70 -7.58 4.53
CA PHE A 196 27.71 -8.28 3.70
C PHE A 196 26.42 -8.52 4.47
N SER A 197 25.29 -8.32 3.81
CA SER A 197 23.95 -8.68 4.33
C SER A 197 23.10 -9.34 3.26
N SER A 198 22.24 -10.27 3.67
CA SER A 198 21.25 -10.88 2.79
C SER A 198 19.93 -11.13 3.51
N VAL A 199 18.84 -11.06 2.74
CA VAL A 199 17.50 -11.48 3.13
C VAL A 199 16.96 -12.34 2.01
N VAL A 200 16.49 -13.55 2.31
CA VAL A 200 15.82 -14.41 1.35
C VAL A 200 14.52 -14.89 2.00
N THR A 201 13.41 -14.71 1.31
CA THR A 201 12.09 -15.10 1.81
C THR A 201 11.31 -15.81 0.71
N GLY A 202 10.59 -16.88 1.07
CA GLY A 202 9.67 -17.59 0.20
C GLY A 202 8.33 -17.79 0.89
N SER A 203 7.24 -17.80 0.12
CA SER A 203 5.90 -18.09 0.61
C SER A 203 5.10 -18.92 -0.38
N TYR A 204 4.19 -19.72 0.18
CA TYR A 204 3.14 -20.40 -0.55
C TYR A 204 1.83 -20.27 0.22
N ASN A 205 0.79 -19.81 -0.46
CA ASN A 205 -0.51 -19.54 0.14
C ASN A 205 -1.60 -20.10 -0.77
N ARG A 206 -2.64 -20.71 -0.18
CA ARG A 206 -3.82 -21.16 -0.92
C ARG A 206 -5.07 -21.14 -0.07
N THR A 207 -6.22 -21.09 -0.71
CA THR A 207 -7.56 -21.28 -0.11
C THR A 207 -8.53 -21.77 -1.16
N ASP A 208 -9.52 -22.56 -0.77
CA ASP A 208 -10.64 -22.93 -1.65
C ASP A 208 -11.66 -21.77 -1.76
N GLY A 209 -11.52 -20.72 -0.92
CA GLY A 209 -12.49 -19.62 -0.86
C GLY A 209 -13.73 -19.96 -0.04
N HIS A 210 -14.56 -18.94 0.25
CA HIS A 210 -15.79 -19.10 1.05
C HIS A 210 -17.05 -19.22 0.20
N ARG A 211 -16.90 -19.23 -1.13
CA ARG A 211 -17.92 -19.47 -2.15
C ARG A 211 -17.35 -20.43 -3.18
N ASP A 212 -18.22 -21.11 -3.91
CA ASP A 212 -17.83 -21.95 -5.02
C ASP A 212 -17.10 -21.13 -6.10
N ASP A 213 -16.16 -21.74 -6.80
CA ASP A 213 -15.30 -21.13 -7.84
C ASP A 213 -14.53 -19.89 -7.36
N MET A 214 -14.04 -19.91 -6.09
CA MET A 214 -13.33 -18.80 -5.47
C MET A 214 -11.92 -19.16 -5.00
N GLU A 215 -11.34 -20.17 -5.60
CA GLU A 215 -10.00 -20.63 -5.27
C GLU A 215 -8.95 -19.53 -5.49
N PHE A 216 -7.95 -19.54 -4.65
CA PHE A 216 -6.79 -18.69 -4.78
C PHE A 216 -5.53 -19.45 -4.42
N GLU A 217 -4.50 -19.28 -5.23
CA GLU A 217 -3.17 -19.85 -4.99
C GLU A 217 -2.09 -18.81 -5.30
N GLN A 218 -1.09 -18.69 -4.44
CA GLN A 218 -0.04 -17.69 -4.56
C GLN A 218 1.32 -18.25 -4.18
N TYR A 219 2.32 -17.93 -4.98
CA TYR A 219 3.74 -18.18 -4.76
C TYR A 219 4.47 -16.83 -4.66
N GLY A 220 5.28 -16.67 -3.65
CA GLY A 220 6.09 -15.48 -3.43
C GLY A 220 7.55 -15.80 -3.21
N GLY A 221 8.42 -15.00 -3.79
CA GLY A 221 9.86 -15.05 -3.59
C GLY A 221 10.45 -13.66 -3.51
N TYR A 222 11.28 -13.41 -2.49
CA TYR A 222 12.00 -12.15 -2.31
C TYR A 222 13.44 -12.44 -1.91
N ALA A 223 14.37 -11.75 -2.54
CA ALA A 223 15.79 -11.77 -2.14
C ALA A 223 16.37 -10.36 -2.19
N LYS A 224 17.13 -9.97 -1.16
CA LYS A 224 17.87 -8.71 -1.07
C LYS A 224 19.28 -8.99 -0.62
N LEU A 225 20.25 -8.42 -1.33
CA LEU A 225 21.66 -8.46 -1.00
C LEU A 225 22.16 -7.05 -0.75
N GLY A 226 22.98 -6.86 0.27
CA GLY A 226 23.59 -5.58 0.60
C GLY A 226 25.07 -5.71 0.90
N TYR A 227 25.83 -4.71 0.50
CA TYR A 227 27.25 -4.62 0.80
C TYR A 227 27.65 -3.19 1.18
N ASP A 228 28.21 -3.04 2.36
CA ASP A 228 28.72 -1.77 2.88
C ASP A 228 30.17 -1.61 2.43
N PHE A 229 30.42 -0.84 1.36
CA PHE A 229 31.79 -0.58 0.86
C PHE A 229 32.64 0.16 1.90
N SER A 230 32.00 1.11 2.60
CA SER A 230 32.55 1.88 3.70
C SER A 230 31.44 2.24 4.68
N ASP A 231 31.76 3.00 5.72
CA ASP A 231 30.77 3.54 6.65
C ASP A 231 29.85 4.59 5.99
N THR A 232 30.27 5.09 4.82
CA THR A 232 29.56 6.15 4.08
C THR A 232 28.90 5.67 2.80
N TRP A 233 29.28 4.53 2.23
CA TRP A 233 28.77 4.02 0.96
C TRP A 233 28.24 2.61 1.08
N LYS A 234 27.03 2.42 0.58
CA LYS A 234 26.34 1.14 0.57
C LYS A 234 25.71 0.84 -0.78
N LEU A 235 25.87 -0.38 -1.24
CA LEU A 235 25.17 -0.94 -2.40
C LEU A 235 24.18 -1.99 -1.92
N TRP A 236 23.00 -2.00 -2.47
CA TRP A 236 22.09 -3.12 -2.33
C TRP A 236 21.33 -3.36 -3.63
N GLY A 237 20.86 -4.58 -3.78
CA GLY A 237 19.96 -4.96 -4.85
C GLY A 237 18.97 -6.00 -4.37
N ASP A 238 17.78 -6.00 -4.97
CA ASP A 238 16.74 -6.96 -4.64
C ASP A 238 15.99 -7.48 -5.86
N VAL A 239 15.30 -8.59 -5.64
CA VAL A 239 14.36 -9.17 -6.56
C VAL A 239 13.12 -9.64 -5.79
N ASN A 240 11.94 -9.29 -6.30
CA ASN A 240 10.65 -9.79 -5.84
C ASN A 240 9.92 -10.45 -7.01
N ILE A 241 9.39 -11.65 -6.80
CA ILE A 241 8.56 -12.33 -7.78
C ILE A 241 7.33 -12.86 -7.05
N THR A 242 6.15 -12.55 -7.61
CA THR A 242 4.88 -13.07 -7.15
C THR A 242 4.12 -13.65 -8.32
N ARG A 243 3.61 -14.88 -8.15
CA ARG A 243 2.67 -15.50 -9.09
C ARG A 243 1.43 -15.91 -8.33
N PHE A 244 0.26 -15.61 -8.87
CA PHE A 244 -1.00 -16.06 -8.31
C PHE A 244 -1.99 -16.48 -9.40
N ASN A 245 -2.84 -17.42 -9.02
CA ASN A 245 -4.01 -17.86 -9.77
C ASN A 245 -5.24 -17.56 -8.91
N ALA A 246 -6.29 -17.03 -9.51
CA ALA A 246 -7.51 -16.66 -8.82
C ALA A 246 -8.72 -16.97 -9.69
N SER A 247 -9.66 -17.76 -9.18
CA SER A 247 -10.98 -17.94 -9.75
C SER A 247 -11.93 -16.89 -9.21
N ASN A 248 -12.74 -16.24 -10.05
CA ASN A 248 -13.57 -15.09 -9.68
C ASN A 248 -15.04 -15.39 -10.04
N PRO A 249 -15.84 -15.86 -9.08
CA PRO A 249 -17.23 -16.27 -9.37
C PRO A 249 -18.17 -15.08 -9.64
N GLY A 250 -17.71 -13.83 -9.52
CA GLY A 250 -18.56 -12.66 -9.70
C GLY A 250 -19.59 -12.47 -8.59
N GLU A 251 -20.69 -11.80 -8.89
CA GLU A 251 -21.81 -11.56 -7.95
C GLU A 251 -22.47 -12.88 -7.55
N ALA A 252 -22.98 -12.94 -6.32
CA ALA A 252 -23.55 -14.18 -5.77
C ALA A 252 -24.85 -14.62 -6.45
N ASP A 253 -25.64 -13.69 -6.93
CA ASP A 253 -26.92 -13.90 -7.61
C ASP A 253 -26.78 -13.98 -9.14
N ASN A 254 -25.61 -13.62 -9.69
CA ASN A 254 -25.30 -13.72 -11.11
C ASN A 254 -23.85 -14.17 -11.32
N PRO A 255 -23.50 -15.42 -10.93
CA PRO A 255 -22.13 -15.89 -10.94
C PRO A 255 -21.55 -16.04 -12.35
N TYR A 256 -20.21 -15.99 -12.43
CA TYR A 256 -19.44 -16.39 -13.59
C TYR A 256 -19.00 -17.85 -13.49
N ILE A 257 -18.92 -18.51 -14.64
CA ILE A 257 -18.31 -19.81 -14.86
C ILE A 257 -16.98 -19.56 -15.58
N ASP A 258 -15.92 -20.30 -15.23
CA ASP A 258 -14.58 -20.23 -15.84
C ASP A 258 -13.95 -18.81 -15.85
N ASN A 259 -14.23 -18.00 -14.85
CA ASN A 259 -13.60 -16.69 -14.73
C ASN A 259 -12.30 -16.82 -13.91
N ASP A 260 -11.17 -16.86 -14.63
CA ASP A 260 -9.85 -17.13 -14.07
C ASP A 260 -8.83 -16.05 -14.41
N SER A 261 -8.03 -15.68 -13.42
CA SER A 261 -6.88 -14.79 -13.59
C SER A 261 -5.59 -15.51 -13.20
N ARG A 262 -4.59 -15.47 -14.08
CA ARG A 262 -3.22 -15.98 -13.84
C ARG A 262 -2.25 -14.85 -14.04
N ILE A 263 -1.63 -14.40 -12.96
CA ILE A 263 -0.80 -13.20 -12.96
C ILE A 263 0.57 -13.51 -12.38
N THR A 264 1.60 -12.99 -13.03
CA THR A 264 2.97 -13.00 -12.53
C THR A 264 3.49 -11.57 -12.55
N ARG A 265 4.00 -11.11 -11.41
CA ARG A 265 4.67 -9.82 -11.25
C ARG A 265 6.10 -10.04 -10.79
N GLY A 266 7.00 -9.28 -11.33
CA GLY A 266 8.40 -9.25 -10.90
C GLY A 266 8.90 -7.83 -10.77
N MET A 267 9.82 -7.63 -9.83
CA MET A 267 10.58 -6.40 -9.66
C MET A 267 12.03 -6.76 -9.38
N THR A 268 12.92 -5.95 -9.91
CA THR A 268 14.32 -5.92 -9.51
C THR A 268 14.73 -4.48 -9.28
N SER A 269 15.51 -4.21 -8.24
CA SER A 269 16.05 -2.89 -8.00
C SER A 269 17.50 -2.94 -7.51
N PHE A 270 18.22 -1.84 -7.73
CA PHE A 270 19.58 -1.61 -7.25
C PHE A 270 19.67 -0.18 -6.75
N ALA A 271 20.35 0.04 -5.63
CA ALA A 271 20.61 1.36 -5.14
C ALA A 271 22.02 1.48 -4.58
N LEU A 272 22.70 2.55 -4.97
CA LEU A 272 23.95 3.01 -4.39
C LEU A 272 23.64 4.21 -3.51
N GLU A 273 23.74 4.02 -2.21
CA GLU A 273 23.45 5.03 -1.18
C GLU A 273 24.74 5.65 -0.67
N ASN A 274 24.72 6.95 -0.38
CA ASN A 274 25.77 7.62 0.35
C ASN A 274 25.22 8.30 1.61
N ARG A 275 26.04 8.34 2.67
CA ARG A 275 25.69 9.00 3.93
C ARG A 275 26.94 9.57 4.59
N TYR A 276 27.03 10.89 4.58
CA TYR A 276 28.05 11.67 5.25
C TYR A 276 27.39 12.51 6.35
N ASP A 277 28.19 13.21 7.15
CA ASP A 277 27.68 14.02 8.28
C ASP A 277 26.65 15.08 7.85
N ARG A 278 26.86 15.71 6.69
CA ARG A 278 26.00 16.80 6.20
C ARG A 278 25.27 16.49 4.90
N THR A 279 25.57 15.36 4.26
CA THR A 279 24.96 15.00 2.98
C THR A 279 24.58 13.53 2.96
N SER A 280 23.47 13.22 2.33
CA SER A 280 23.04 11.85 2.06
C SER A 280 22.24 11.78 0.78
N GLY A 281 22.33 10.68 0.06
CA GLY A 281 21.59 10.52 -1.17
C GLY A 281 21.68 9.11 -1.72
N ALA A 282 21.01 8.89 -2.84
CA ALA A 282 21.05 7.62 -3.55
C ALA A 282 20.91 7.82 -5.05
N VAL A 283 21.51 6.92 -5.79
CA VAL A 283 21.17 6.63 -7.18
C VAL A 283 20.57 5.24 -7.20
N SER A 284 19.37 5.12 -7.75
CA SER A 284 18.68 3.84 -7.85
C SER A 284 18.16 3.58 -9.25
N PHE A 285 18.10 2.30 -9.57
CA PHE A 285 17.52 1.76 -10.78
C PHE A 285 16.50 0.71 -10.38
N PHE A 286 15.35 0.67 -11.06
CA PHE A 286 14.38 -0.39 -10.89
C PHE A 286 13.80 -0.84 -12.22
N TYR A 287 13.37 -2.12 -12.25
CA TYR A 287 12.70 -2.73 -13.38
C TYR A 287 11.55 -3.59 -12.88
N ASN A 288 10.33 -3.19 -13.22
CA ASN A 288 9.11 -3.95 -12.94
C ASN A 288 8.61 -4.58 -14.24
N TRP A 289 8.07 -5.79 -14.13
CA TRP A 289 7.45 -6.45 -15.26
C TRP A 289 6.25 -7.29 -14.82
N GLY A 290 5.34 -7.52 -15.73
CA GLY A 290 4.17 -8.35 -15.46
C GLY A 290 3.70 -9.14 -16.68
N ARG A 291 2.99 -10.23 -16.39
CA ARG A 291 2.27 -11.03 -17.36
C ARG A 291 0.90 -11.37 -16.78
N HIS A 292 -0.13 -11.07 -17.55
CA HIS A 292 -1.52 -11.35 -17.19
C HIS A 292 -2.12 -12.26 -18.23
N LYS A 293 -2.87 -13.27 -17.76
CA LYS A 293 -3.75 -14.13 -18.57
C LYS A 293 -5.08 -14.16 -17.85
N ILE A 294 -6.12 -13.68 -18.50
CA ILE A 294 -7.45 -13.54 -17.93
C ILE A 294 -8.46 -14.22 -18.86
N ASN A 295 -9.22 -15.13 -18.29
CA ASN A 295 -10.47 -15.61 -18.84
C ASN A 295 -11.59 -14.86 -18.11
N ASP A 296 -12.35 -14.04 -18.83
CA ASP A 296 -13.45 -13.27 -18.23
C ASP A 296 -14.69 -14.12 -17.92
N GLY A 297 -14.66 -15.40 -18.28
CA GLY A 297 -15.74 -16.33 -18.01
C GLY A 297 -17.03 -16.04 -18.77
N TYR A 298 -18.11 -16.68 -18.34
CA TYR A 298 -19.45 -16.49 -18.87
C TYR A 298 -20.50 -16.76 -17.79
N HIS A 299 -21.69 -16.19 -17.94
CA HIS A 299 -22.80 -16.44 -17.01
C HIS A 299 -23.51 -17.77 -17.34
N PRO A 300 -24.21 -18.41 -16.39
CA PRO A 300 -25.00 -19.60 -16.61
C PRO A 300 -25.98 -19.44 -17.79
N GLY A 301 -25.94 -20.36 -18.72
CA GLY A 301 -26.72 -20.30 -19.98
C GLY A 301 -26.07 -19.49 -21.11
N GLY A 302 -24.93 -18.86 -20.86
CA GLY A 302 -24.10 -18.21 -21.87
C GLY A 302 -23.11 -19.16 -22.52
N GLU A 303 -22.29 -18.62 -23.43
CA GLU A 303 -21.27 -19.38 -24.15
C GLU A 303 -19.88 -19.10 -23.56
N PRO A 304 -18.99 -20.12 -23.48
CA PRO A 304 -17.59 -19.93 -23.10
C PRO A 304 -16.88 -18.92 -24.00
N GLN A 305 -15.93 -18.17 -23.41
CA GLN A 305 -15.13 -17.22 -24.15
C GLN A 305 -14.36 -17.91 -25.30
N LYS A 306 -14.43 -17.35 -26.50
CA LYS A 306 -13.68 -17.85 -27.66
C LYS A 306 -12.23 -17.36 -27.69
N SER A 307 -11.89 -16.36 -26.90
CA SER A 307 -10.53 -15.85 -26.72
C SER A 307 -10.31 -15.36 -25.31
N HIS A 308 -9.07 -15.47 -24.82
CA HIS A 308 -8.67 -15.00 -23.50
C HIS A 308 -7.76 -13.78 -23.62
N PHE A 309 -7.97 -12.79 -22.75
CA PHE A 309 -7.13 -11.61 -22.66
C PHE A 309 -5.74 -11.96 -22.12
N ASN A 310 -4.73 -11.41 -22.76
CA ASN A 310 -3.34 -11.51 -22.34
C ASN A 310 -2.69 -10.14 -22.38
N SER A 311 -1.77 -9.87 -21.46
CA SER A 311 -0.93 -8.68 -21.51
C SER A 311 0.46 -8.94 -20.93
N LYS A 312 1.40 -8.13 -21.39
CA LYS A 312 2.72 -7.97 -20.81
C LYS A 312 2.98 -6.49 -20.61
N ASP A 313 3.48 -6.14 -19.46
CA ASP A 313 3.87 -4.77 -19.15
C ASP A 313 5.28 -4.72 -18.55
N ARG A 314 5.87 -3.55 -18.68
CA ARG A 314 7.18 -3.24 -18.09
C ARG A 314 7.22 -1.79 -17.65
N MET A 315 8.06 -1.53 -16.66
CA MET A 315 8.43 -0.20 -16.22
C MET A 315 9.88 -0.23 -15.78
N LEU A 316 10.68 0.64 -16.36
CA LEU A 316 12.06 0.86 -16.00
C LEU A 316 12.17 2.27 -15.44
N GLY A 317 12.92 2.45 -14.36
CA GLY A 317 13.13 3.78 -13.79
C GLY A 317 14.53 3.98 -13.26
N ILE A 318 14.96 5.23 -13.29
CA ILE A 318 16.17 5.73 -12.65
C ILE A 318 15.75 6.87 -11.75
N SER A 319 16.21 6.84 -10.50
CA SER A 319 15.96 7.91 -9.54
C SER A 319 17.28 8.32 -8.90
N TRP A 320 17.52 9.60 -8.84
CA TRP A 320 18.65 10.18 -8.11
C TRP A 320 18.14 11.28 -7.19
N TYR A 321 18.62 11.27 -5.96
CA TYR A 321 18.46 12.41 -5.06
C TYR A 321 19.72 12.63 -4.24
N GLN A 322 19.94 13.87 -3.84
CA GLN A 322 20.95 14.28 -2.89
C GLN A 322 20.37 15.31 -1.93
N SER A 323 20.54 15.04 -0.65
CA SER A 323 20.17 15.96 0.43
C SER A 323 21.42 16.51 1.08
N ALA A 324 21.40 17.79 1.44
CA ALA A 324 22.49 18.47 2.11
C ALA A 324 21.98 19.39 3.23
N THR A 325 22.73 19.45 4.32
CA THR A 325 22.61 20.48 5.37
C THR A 325 23.61 21.59 5.04
N LEU A 326 23.12 22.68 4.45
CA LEU A 326 23.95 23.80 4.02
C LEU A 326 24.32 24.71 5.21
N PHE A 327 23.39 24.87 6.15
CA PHE A 327 23.54 25.63 7.38
C PHE A 327 22.69 25.03 8.50
N THR A 328 22.78 25.54 9.72
CA THR A 328 22.12 24.97 10.90
C THR A 328 20.60 24.92 10.74
N GLY A 329 20.01 23.76 11.03
CA GLY A 329 18.56 23.52 10.91
C GLY A 329 18.03 23.41 9.50
N ASN A 330 18.92 23.44 8.48
CA ASN A 330 18.54 23.34 7.08
C ASN A 330 18.63 21.90 6.57
N ARG A 331 17.74 21.56 5.66
CA ARG A 331 17.82 20.37 4.78
C ARG A 331 17.33 20.73 3.40
N LEU A 332 18.21 20.72 2.44
CA LEU A 332 17.88 20.86 1.01
C LEU A 332 18.00 19.51 0.35
N THR A 333 16.94 19.06 -0.31
CA THR A 333 16.93 17.86 -1.15
C THR A 333 16.68 18.26 -2.59
N VAL A 334 17.52 17.80 -3.49
CA VAL A 334 17.32 17.91 -4.94
C VAL A 334 17.27 16.51 -5.53
N GLY A 335 16.43 16.32 -6.55
CA GLY A 335 16.33 15.01 -7.17
C GLY A 335 15.86 15.07 -8.62
N PHE A 336 16.07 13.94 -9.28
CA PHE A 336 15.69 13.69 -10.66
C PHE A 336 15.16 12.27 -10.78
N ASP A 337 14.03 12.11 -11.47
CA ASP A 337 13.42 10.82 -11.78
C ASP A 337 13.22 10.69 -13.29
N TYR A 338 13.47 9.50 -13.82
CA TYR A 338 13.12 9.08 -15.17
C TYR A 338 12.38 7.75 -15.10
N GLN A 339 11.29 7.63 -15.84
CA GLN A 339 10.55 6.39 -15.99
C GLN A 339 10.21 6.15 -17.46
N HIS A 340 10.40 4.90 -17.89
CA HIS A 340 9.94 4.38 -19.17
C HIS A 340 8.99 3.22 -18.90
N PHE A 341 7.75 3.32 -19.31
CA PHE A 341 6.73 2.34 -19.00
C PHE A 341 5.77 2.09 -20.16
N GLY A 342 5.13 0.93 -20.14
CA GLY A 342 4.15 0.55 -21.15
C GLY A 342 4.00 -0.96 -21.23
N GLY A 343 3.47 -1.41 -22.36
CA GLY A 343 3.27 -2.84 -22.61
C GLY A 343 2.42 -3.13 -23.84
N GLU A 344 2.16 -4.39 -24.00
CA GLU A 344 1.33 -4.94 -25.08
C GLU A 344 0.18 -5.77 -24.54
N SER A 345 -0.94 -5.79 -25.24
CA SER A 345 -2.07 -6.69 -24.98
C SER A 345 -2.54 -7.39 -26.25
N TRP A 346 -3.11 -8.55 -26.09
CA TRP A 346 -3.72 -9.32 -27.17
C TRP A 346 -4.76 -10.28 -26.64
N ASN A 347 -5.71 -10.68 -27.49
CA ASN A 347 -6.58 -11.81 -27.21
C ASN A 347 -6.03 -13.07 -27.87
N LYS A 348 -5.83 -14.15 -27.10
CA LYS A 348 -5.43 -15.44 -27.63
C LYS A 348 -6.68 -16.27 -27.92
N VAL A 349 -6.85 -16.70 -29.18
CA VAL A 349 -7.96 -17.57 -29.59
C VAL A 349 -7.82 -18.94 -28.92
N VAL A 350 -8.86 -19.39 -28.23
CA VAL A 350 -8.91 -20.67 -27.51
C VAL A 350 -9.99 -21.62 -28.05
N ALA A 351 -10.97 -21.10 -28.80
CA ALA A 351 -12.00 -21.87 -29.48
C ALA A 351 -12.35 -21.22 -30.82
N ILE A 352 -12.83 -22.03 -31.78
CA ILE A 352 -13.29 -21.53 -33.09
C ILE A 352 -14.53 -20.64 -32.87
N ASP A 353 -14.52 -19.47 -33.50
CA ASP A 353 -15.64 -18.56 -33.57
C ASP A 353 -16.20 -18.57 -35.03
N GLU A 354 -17.36 -19.18 -35.23
CA GLU A 354 -17.97 -19.25 -36.54
C GLU A 354 -18.32 -17.87 -37.15
N ALA A 355 -18.52 -16.85 -36.27
CA ALA A 355 -18.75 -15.49 -36.70
C ALA A 355 -17.46 -14.78 -37.18
N LYS A 356 -16.28 -15.39 -37.00
CA LYS A 356 -14.98 -14.87 -37.40
C LYS A 356 -14.19 -15.87 -38.24
N PRO A 357 -14.64 -16.15 -39.46
CA PRO A 357 -14.01 -17.14 -40.34
C PRO A 357 -12.55 -16.77 -40.62
N GLY A 358 -11.66 -17.76 -40.53
CA GLY A 358 -10.22 -17.61 -40.76
C GLY A 358 -9.38 -17.52 -39.51
N GLN A 359 -9.99 -17.36 -38.32
CA GLN A 359 -9.25 -17.46 -37.04
C GLN A 359 -8.97 -18.94 -36.71
N GLN A 360 -7.76 -19.20 -36.20
CA GLN A 360 -7.33 -20.50 -35.73
C GLN A 360 -7.06 -20.48 -34.22
N ILE A 361 -7.25 -21.64 -33.58
CA ILE A 361 -6.88 -21.78 -32.15
C ILE A 361 -5.38 -21.53 -32.01
N GLY A 362 -5.03 -20.65 -31.07
CA GLY A 362 -3.67 -20.21 -30.84
C GLY A 362 -3.33 -18.85 -31.44
N ASP A 363 -4.15 -18.34 -32.37
CA ASP A 363 -3.94 -17.00 -32.94
C ASP A 363 -3.94 -15.91 -31.87
N HIS A 364 -3.12 -14.86 -32.11
CA HIS A 364 -3.04 -13.68 -31.31
C HIS A 364 -3.73 -12.52 -32.06
N ILE A 365 -4.84 -12.04 -31.52
CA ILE A 365 -5.54 -10.87 -32.01
C ILE A 365 -4.93 -9.66 -31.29
N PRO A 366 -4.16 -8.80 -32.00
CA PRO A 366 -3.48 -7.68 -31.34
C PRO A 366 -4.47 -6.71 -30.67
N GLY A 367 -4.11 -6.25 -29.50
CA GLY A 367 -4.74 -5.15 -28.78
C GLY A 367 -3.87 -3.89 -28.85
N VAL A 368 -3.49 -3.36 -27.70
CA VAL A 368 -2.65 -2.17 -27.57
C VAL A 368 -1.18 -2.57 -27.45
N ASP A 369 -0.32 -1.79 -28.12
CA ASP A 369 1.13 -1.76 -27.91
C ASP A 369 1.54 -0.28 -27.78
N LYS A 370 1.84 0.16 -26.55
CA LYS A 370 2.17 1.56 -26.23
C LYS A 370 3.24 1.64 -25.16
N GLN A 371 4.08 2.67 -25.30
CA GLN A 371 5.15 3.00 -24.35
C GLN A 371 5.17 4.52 -24.16
N MET A 372 5.56 4.96 -22.98
CA MET A 372 5.60 6.37 -22.57
C MET A 372 6.82 6.63 -21.69
N ASP A 373 7.24 7.87 -21.68
CA ASP A 373 8.35 8.38 -20.88
C ASP A 373 7.86 9.48 -19.95
N GLU A 374 8.40 9.50 -18.74
CA GLU A 374 8.20 10.54 -17.74
C GLU A 374 9.54 10.99 -17.17
N PHE A 375 9.75 12.31 -17.14
CA PHE A 375 10.96 12.95 -16.61
C PHE A 375 10.55 13.96 -15.56
N ALA A 376 11.28 13.99 -14.45
CA ALA A 376 10.99 14.98 -13.43
C ALA A 376 12.24 15.46 -12.70
N GLY A 377 12.21 16.74 -12.33
CA GLY A 377 13.14 17.32 -11.40
C GLY A 377 12.41 17.93 -10.21
N TYR A 378 12.98 17.83 -9.02
CA TYR A 378 12.36 18.40 -7.83
C TYR A 378 13.38 18.98 -6.86
N VAL A 379 12.90 19.93 -6.07
CA VAL A 379 13.62 20.54 -4.95
C VAL A 379 12.68 20.56 -3.75
N ASP A 380 13.20 20.14 -2.60
CA ASP A 380 12.52 20.22 -1.31
C ASP A 380 13.43 20.88 -0.30
N PHE A 381 12.95 21.94 0.33
CA PHE A 381 13.69 22.78 1.26
C PHE A 381 13.00 22.77 2.61
N ARG A 382 13.71 22.30 3.63
CA ARG A 382 13.29 22.36 5.02
C ARG A 382 14.22 23.25 5.82
N GLN A 383 13.64 24.05 6.73
CA GLN A 383 14.37 24.92 7.62
C GLN A 383 13.73 24.97 9.01
N ASP A 384 14.48 24.62 10.03
CA ASP A 384 14.17 25.00 11.40
C ASP A 384 14.51 26.47 11.59
N ILE A 385 13.49 27.33 11.61
CA ILE A 385 13.62 28.78 11.77
C ILE A 385 14.13 29.07 13.18
N ASN A 386 13.61 28.34 14.16
CA ASN A 386 14.01 28.37 15.56
C ASN A 386 13.54 27.07 16.24
N SER A 387 13.68 26.99 17.57
CA SER A 387 13.33 25.79 18.34
C SER A 387 11.83 25.46 18.39
N TRP A 388 10.95 26.34 17.94
CA TRP A 388 9.50 26.16 17.98
C TRP A 388 8.84 26.20 16.59
N LEU A 389 9.57 26.53 15.51
CA LEU A 389 9.01 26.66 14.15
C LEU A 389 9.94 26.05 13.11
N SER A 390 9.42 25.10 12.32
CA SER A 390 10.04 24.58 11.11
C SER A 390 9.18 24.92 9.88
N LEU A 391 9.84 25.22 8.77
CA LEU A 391 9.26 25.45 7.45
C LEU A 391 9.66 24.31 6.51
N ASP A 392 8.75 23.91 5.66
CA ASP A 392 8.98 22.98 4.54
C ASP A 392 8.38 23.59 3.26
N ALA A 393 9.12 23.57 2.16
CA ALA A 393 8.65 24.04 0.87
C ALA A 393 9.29 23.23 -0.26
N GLY A 394 8.48 22.73 -1.17
CA GLY A 394 8.94 21.91 -2.27
C GLY A 394 8.26 22.24 -3.59
N VAL A 395 8.94 21.97 -4.69
CA VAL A 395 8.39 22.04 -6.04
C VAL A 395 8.96 20.92 -6.91
N ARG A 396 8.11 20.31 -7.69
CA ARG A 396 8.44 19.35 -8.74
C ARG A 396 7.95 19.87 -10.09
N ILE A 397 8.75 19.66 -11.10
CA ILE A 397 8.37 19.82 -12.52
C ILE A 397 8.40 18.41 -13.10
N ASP A 398 7.27 17.97 -13.62
CA ASP A 398 7.07 16.64 -14.18
C ASP A 398 6.64 16.75 -15.64
N HIS A 399 7.33 16.04 -16.52
CA HIS A 399 7.03 16.05 -17.96
C HIS A 399 6.74 14.64 -18.45
N HIS A 400 5.52 14.42 -18.89
CA HIS A 400 5.05 13.18 -19.50
C HIS A 400 5.04 13.31 -21.02
N SER A 401 5.63 12.37 -21.75
CA SER A 401 5.84 12.41 -23.20
C SER A 401 4.57 12.63 -24.04
N HIS A 402 3.39 12.36 -23.49
CA HIS A 402 2.10 12.48 -24.19
C HIS A 402 1.22 13.60 -23.62
N VAL A 403 1.20 13.77 -22.30
CA VAL A 403 0.27 14.69 -21.60
C VAL A 403 0.84 16.10 -21.47
N GLY A 404 2.17 16.23 -21.41
CA GLY A 404 2.86 17.51 -21.25
C GLY A 404 3.46 17.70 -19.86
N THR A 405 3.53 18.95 -19.41
CA THR A 405 4.28 19.33 -18.19
C THR A 405 3.34 19.83 -17.10
N GLU A 406 3.54 19.29 -15.88
CA GLU A 406 2.85 19.70 -14.66
C GLU A 406 3.82 20.33 -13.65
N TRP A 407 3.33 21.33 -12.91
CA TRP A 407 4.00 21.98 -11.80
C TRP A 407 3.32 21.59 -10.49
N ILE A 408 4.11 21.07 -9.54
CA ILE A 408 3.60 20.49 -8.31
C ILE A 408 4.25 21.17 -7.12
N PRO A 409 3.63 22.21 -6.53
CA PRO A 409 4.11 22.86 -5.32
C PRO A 409 3.59 22.15 -4.05
N GLN A 410 4.37 22.28 -2.97
CA GLN A 410 3.94 22.03 -1.60
C GLN A 410 4.55 23.04 -0.64
N GLY A 411 3.90 23.25 0.51
CA GLY A 411 4.42 24.06 1.59
C GLY A 411 3.78 23.71 2.92
N GLY A 412 4.56 23.75 3.99
CA GLY A 412 4.09 23.41 5.32
C GLY A 412 4.85 24.12 6.43
N LEU A 413 4.19 24.21 7.58
CA LEU A 413 4.72 24.74 8.83
C LEU A 413 4.53 23.72 9.93
N ALA A 414 5.53 23.53 10.78
CA ALA A 414 5.43 22.74 12.00
C ALA A 414 5.79 23.60 13.20
N PHE A 415 4.86 23.72 14.15
CA PHE A 415 5.05 24.41 15.42
C PHE A 415 5.34 23.38 16.50
N HIS A 416 6.54 23.39 17.04
CA HIS A 416 6.99 22.52 18.14
C HIS A 416 6.60 23.14 19.48
N LEU A 417 5.62 22.55 20.13
CA LEU A 417 5.03 23.01 21.37
C LEU A 417 5.63 22.29 22.59
N PRO A 418 5.47 22.84 23.81
CA PRO A 418 5.88 22.14 25.03
C PRO A 418 5.26 20.73 25.15
N ARG A 419 5.94 19.84 25.91
CA ARG A 419 5.50 18.46 26.16
C ARG A 419 5.40 17.59 24.89
N GLN A 420 6.29 17.80 23.92
CA GLN A 420 6.35 17.06 22.66
C GLN A 420 5.04 17.13 21.86
N ALA A 421 4.29 18.21 22.01
CA ALA A 421 3.13 18.47 21.18
C ALA A 421 3.55 19.25 19.93
N GLU A 422 2.84 19.03 18.82
CA GLU A 422 3.11 19.68 17.54
C GLU A 422 1.81 20.06 16.85
N LEU A 423 1.79 21.26 16.31
CA LEU A 423 0.75 21.73 15.41
C LEU A 423 1.38 21.90 14.03
N LYS A 424 0.81 21.24 13.02
CA LYS A 424 1.32 21.25 11.65
C LYS A 424 0.24 21.74 10.70
N ALA A 425 0.63 22.58 9.75
CA ALA A 425 -0.24 23.01 8.66
C ALA A 425 0.47 22.75 7.33
N MET A 426 -0.24 22.20 6.36
CA MET A 426 0.30 21.85 5.04
C MET A 426 -0.67 22.16 3.92
N VAL A 427 -0.13 22.62 2.81
CA VAL A 427 -0.82 22.74 1.52
C VAL A 427 0.02 22.00 0.48
N SER A 428 -0.59 21.09 -0.26
CA SER A 428 0.10 20.29 -1.26
C SER A 428 -0.76 20.03 -2.48
N LYS A 429 -0.14 20.13 -3.67
CA LYS A 429 -0.76 19.71 -4.94
C LYS A 429 -0.45 18.23 -5.16
N GLY A 430 -1.48 17.45 -5.49
CA GLY A 430 -1.38 16.11 -6.03
C GLY A 430 -1.76 16.08 -7.49
N PHE A 431 -1.18 15.18 -8.27
CA PHE A 431 -1.55 14.98 -9.65
C PHE A 431 -1.43 13.51 -10.09
N ARG A 432 -2.10 13.17 -11.18
CA ARG A 432 -2.00 11.88 -11.84
C ARG A 432 -2.06 12.03 -13.35
N ASN A 433 -1.13 11.45 -14.07
CA ASN A 433 -1.22 11.31 -15.52
C ASN A 433 -2.26 10.23 -15.89
N PRO A 434 -3.01 10.38 -17.00
CA PRO A 434 -3.89 9.34 -17.50
C PRO A 434 -3.10 8.09 -17.88
N THR A 435 -3.69 6.93 -17.63
CA THR A 435 -3.07 5.63 -17.92
C THR A 435 -3.18 5.28 -19.40
N ILE A 436 -2.30 4.39 -19.89
CA ILE A 436 -2.41 3.85 -21.26
C ILE A 436 -3.77 3.17 -21.47
N ARG A 437 -4.34 2.54 -20.43
CA ARG A 437 -5.67 1.96 -20.47
C ARG A 437 -6.74 3.02 -20.75
N GLU A 438 -6.74 4.12 -20.03
CA GLU A 438 -7.73 5.19 -20.18
C GLU A 438 -7.64 5.89 -21.54
N MET A 439 -6.43 5.97 -22.10
CA MET A 439 -6.19 6.63 -23.38
C MET A 439 -6.39 5.72 -24.60
N TYR A 440 -6.08 4.40 -24.51
CA TYR A 440 -5.92 3.58 -25.72
C TYR A 440 -6.53 2.18 -25.65
N MET A 441 -6.87 1.59 -24.46
CA MET A 441 -7.14 0.15 -24.44
C MET A 441 -8.57 -0.26 -24.73
N PHE A 442 -9.54 0.28 -24.09
CA PHE A 442 -10.93 -0.17 -24.20
C PHE A 442 -11.86 1.04 -24.27
N PRO A 443 -12.95 0.96 -25.07
CA PRO A 443 -13.99 1.96 -24.90
C PRO A 443 -14.42 2.02 -23.41
N PRO A 444 -14.46 3.21 -22.81
CA PRO A 444 -14.53 4.56 -23.36
C PRO A 444 -13.18 5.32 -23.50
N GLN A 445 -12.16 4.74 -24.09
CA GLN A 445 -10.83 5.32 -24.26
C GLN A 445 -10.83 6.74 -24.86
N ASN A 446 -9.83 7.57 -24.49
CA ASN A 446 -9.62 8.91 -25.04
C ASN A 446 -8.14 9.32 -25.04
N PRO A 447 -7.49 9.43 -26.22
CA PRO A 447 -6.09 9.86 -26.29
C PRO A 447 -5.84 11.31 -25.88
N ASP A 448 -6.88 12.17 -25.85
CA ASP A 448 -6.76 13.60 -25.59
C ASP A 448 -6.89 13.96 -24.09
N LEU A 449 -6.81 12.95 -23.20
CA LEU A 449 -6.88 13.18 -21.76
C LEU A 449 -5.68 13.99 -21.24
N LYS A 450 -5.97 14.83 -20.25
CA LYS A 450 -5.00 15.63 -19.51
C LYS A 450 -4.77 15.04 -18.12
N ALA A 451 -3.72 15.48 -17.44
CA ALA A 451 -3.49 15.13 -16.05
C ALA A 451 -4.64 15.59 -15.14
N GLU A 452 -4.97 14.76 -14.17
CA GLU A 452 -5.82 15.12 -13.04
C GLU A 452 -5.00 15.85 -11.99
N SER A 453 -5.61 16.76 -11.24
CA SER A 453 -4.95 17.40 -10.11
C SER A 453 -5.91 17.73 -8.97
N LEU A 454 -5.36 17.81 -7.77
CA LEU A 454 -6.08 18.27 -6.59
C LEU A 454 -5.16 19.09 -5.67
N MET A 455 -5.78 19.90 -4.83
CA MET A 455 -5.15 20.59 -3.71
C MET A 455 -5.63 19.99 -2.41
N ASN A 456 -4.70 19.76 -1.49
CA ASN A 456 -4.97 19.31 -0.13
C ASN A 456 -4.53 20.36 0.86
N TYR A 457 -5.41 20.68 1.80
CA TYR A 457 -5.18 21.58 2.93
C TYR A 457 -5.31 20.76 4.20
N GLU A 458 -4.30 20.78 5.04
CA GLU A 458 -4.23 19.90 6.21
C GLU A 458 -3.79 20.66 7.46
N LEU A 459 -4.44 20.37 8.58
CA LEU A 459 -4.07 20.84 9.91
C LEU A 459 -4.00 19.65 10.85
N SER A 460 -2.83 19.40 11.43
CA SER A 460 -2.58 18.24 12.31
C SER A 460 -2.09 18.68 13.67
N PHE A 461 -2.64 18.09 14.73
CA PHE A 461 -2.17 18.25 16.09
C PHE A 461 -1.80 16.89 16.67
N THR A 462 -0.57 16.73 17.10
CA THR A 462 -0.06 15.49 17.70
C THR A 462 0.66 15.76 19.00
N GLY A 463 0.74 14.77 19.88
CA GLY A 463 1.46 14.92 21.12
C GLY A 463 1.56 13.63 21.93
N GLN A 464 2.29 13.75 23.04
CA GLN A 464 2.48 12.67 24.00
C GLN A 464 2.06 13.13 25.40
N LEU A 465 1.50 12.20 26.17
CA LEU A 465 1.07 12.39 27.56
C LEU A 465 1.64 11.26 28.43
N LEU A 466 1.53 11.41 29.75
CA LEU A 466 1.94 10.41 30.74
C LEU A 466 3.40 9.98 30.59
N GLY A 467 4.30 10.94 30.31
CA GLY A 467 5.73 10.67 30.15
C GLY A 467 6.05 9.81 28.92
N GLY A 468 5.24 9.92 27.84
CA GLY A 468 5.41 9.17 26.60
C GLY A 468 4.68 7.83 26.56
N ALA A 469 3.97 7.46 27.64
CA ALA A 469 3.17 6.23 27.66
C ALA A 469 1.90 6.31 26.79
N MET A 470 1.44 7.52 26.48
CA MET A 470 0.27 7.78 25.64
C MET A 470 0.63 8.74 24.52
N SER A 471 0.31 8.38 23.27
CA SER A 471 0.41 9.25 22.09
C SER A 471 -0.98 9.50 21.53
N TYR A 472 -1.20 10.69 20.99
CA TYR A 472 -2.45 11.07 20.34
C TYR A 472 -2.18 11.92 19.11
N GLY A 473 -3.13 11.89 18.19
CA GLY A 473 -3.12 12.75 17.01
C GLY A 473 -4.54 13.03 16.54
N VAL A 474 -4.73 14.25 16.06
CA VAL A 474 -5.95 14.70 15.37
C VAL A 474 -5.52 15.38 14.08
N ASN A 475 -6.16 15.05 12.99
CA ASN A 475 -5.89 15.63 11.70
C ASN A 475 -7.19 16.07 11.03
N LEU A 476 -7.22 17.30 10.53
CA LEU A 476 -8.30 17.88 9.74
C LEU A 476 -7.78 18.07 8.33
N TYR A 477 -8.56 17.71 7.35
CA TYR A 477 -8.18 17.90 5.95
C TYR A 477 -9.36 18.36 5.08
N TYR A 478 -9.02 19.11 4.03
CA TYR A 478 -9.91 19.49 2.94
C TYR A 478 -9.18 19.25 1.62
N ILE A 479 -9.82 18.52 0.71
CA ILE A 479 -9.30 18.15 -0.60
C ILE A 479 -10.26 18.69 -1.66
N ASN A 480 -9.72 19.45 -2.60
CA ASN A 480 -10.48 19.95 -3.76
C ASN A 480 -9.68 19.65 -5.03
N GLY A 481 -10.33 19.08 -6.03
CA GLY A 481 -9.68 18.66 -7.28
C GLY A 481 -10.59 18.82 -8.47
N ASP A 482 -9.96 19.19 -9.59
CA ASP A 482 -10.60 19.38 -10.87
C ASP A 482 -10.00 18.48 -11.94
N ASN A 483 -10.65 18.42 -13.11
CA ASN A 483 -10.18 17.64 -14.26
C ASN A 483 -10.05 16.14 -13.97
N ILE A 484 -10.84 15.62 -13.03
CA ILE A 484 -10.87 14.20 -12.73
C ILE A 484 -11.41 13.42 -13.93
N ILE A 485 -10.73 12.35 -14.29
CA ILE A 485 -11.09 11.51 -15.45
C ILE A 485 -12.32 10.70 -15.11
N MET A 486 -13.40 10.97 -15.83
CA MET A 486 -14.68 10.25 -15.71
C MET A 486 -15.11 9.73 -17.07
N THR A 487 -15.92 8.68 -17.08
CA THR A 487 -16.60 8.24 -18.30
C THR A 487 -17.87 9.07 -18.50
N ASP A 488 -17.94 9.79 -19.61
CA ASP A 488 -19.18 10.43 -20.06
C ASP A 488 -20.07 9.39 -20.76
N PRO A 489 -21.25 9.05 -20.21
CA PRO A 489 -22.13 8.03 -20.78
C PRO A 489 -22.72 8.45 -22.14
N ALA A 490 -22.93 9.75 -22.37
CA ALA A 490 -23.51 10.26 -23.61
C ALA A 490 -22.48 10.23 -24.75
N LEU A 491 -21.25 10.62 -24.47
CA LEU A 491 -20.13 10.56 -25.42
C LEU A 491 -19.52 9.16 -25.53
N ARG A 492 -19.78 8.27 -24.56
CA ARG A 492 -19.14 6.95 -24.42
C ARG A 492 -17.61 7.07 -24.49
N LYS A 493 -17.07 8.10 -23.81
CA LYS A 493 -15.67 8.48 -23.86
C LYS A 493 -15.19 8.95 -22.47
N ASN A 494 -13.95 8.67 -22.12
CA ASN A 494 -13.33 9.25 -20.94
C ASN A 494 -13.05 10.74 -21.18
N VAL A 495 -13.36 11.59 -20.19
CA VAL A 495 -13.19 13.04 -20.25
C VAL A 495 -12.70 13.58 -18.91
N ASN A 496 -11.99 14.70 -18.93
CA ASN A 496 -11.55 15.41 -17.73
C ASN A 496 -12.67 16.38 -17.26
N SER A 497 -13.75 15.85 -16.69
CA SER A 497 -14.91 16.64 -16.27
C SER A 497 -15.35 16.39 -14.83
N GLY A 498 -14.68 15.49 -14.12
CA GLY A 498 -15.00 15.18 -12.74
C GLY A 498 -14.38 16.17 -11.77
N GLU A 499 -14.99 16.24 -10.59
CA GLU A 499 -14.58 17.06 -9.46
C GLU A 499 -14.47 16.20 -8.20
N ILE A 500 -13.55 16.55 -7.32
CA ILE A 500 -13.41 15.97 -5.99
C ILE A 500 -13.54 17.09 -4.97
N GLU A 501 -14.43 16.92 -4.01
CA GLU A 501 -14.53 17.78 -2.84
C GLU A 501 -14.76 16.90 -1.62
N ASN A 502 -13.68 16.64 -0.89
CA ASN A 502 -13.68 15.76 0.28
C ASN A 502 -13.12 16.50 1.49
N TRP A 503 -13.70 16.29 2.66
CA TRP A 503 -13.12 16.76 3.92
C TRP A 503 -13.37 15.76 5.04
N GLY A 504 -12.57 15.86 6.08
CA GLY A 504 -12.74 14.92 7.18
C GLY A 504 -11.83 15.16 8.36
N VAL A 505 -12.02 14.27 9.33
CA VAL A 505 -11.28 14.25 10.58
C VAL A 505 -10.71 12.85 10.78
N GLU A 506 -9.45 12.79 11.13
CA GLU A 506 -8.77 11.55 11.49
C GLU A 506 -8.17 11.69 12.90
N THR A 507 -8.30 10.64 13.70
CA THR A 507 -7.69 10.59 15.03
C THR A 507 -6.93 9.28 15.22
N ASN A 508 -5.90 9.33 16.03
CA ASN A 508 -5.16 8.15 16.47
C ASN A 508 -4.79 8.27 17.96
N LEU A 509 -4.81 7.15 18.64
CA LEU A 509 -4.47 7.00 20.04
C LEU A 509 -3.63 5.74 20.22
N GLY A 510 -2.48 5.88 20.87
CA GLY A 510 -1.66 4.77 21.34
C GLY A 510 -1.50 4.89 22.86
N TYR A 511 -1.66 3.79 23.60
CA TYR A 511 -1.50 3.81 25.04
C TYR A 511 -0.83 2.53 25.56
N ARG A 512 0.33 2.68 26.15
CA ARG A 512 1.02 1.64 26.89
C ARG A 512 0.63 1.74 28.36
N ILE A 513 -0.35 0.93 28.78
CA ILE A 513 -0.87 0.91 30.14
C ILE A 513 0.22 0.47 31.11
N ASN A 514 0.96 -0.61 30.74
CA ASN A 514 2.08 -1.14 31.49
C ASN A 514 2.95 -2.02 30.58
N ARG A 515 3.93 -2.76 31.15
CA ARG A 515 4.81 -3.66 30.40
C ARG A 515 4.09 -4.82 29.70
N HIS A 516 2.86 -5.11 30.06
CA HIS A 516 2.09 -6.26 29.55
C HIS A 516 0.99 -5.83 28.58
N TRP A 517 0.41 -4.65 28.75
CA TRP A 517 -0.73 -4.17 28.01
C TRP A 517 -0.42 -2.93 27.16
N GLN A 518 -0.74 -3.03 25.90
CA GLN A 518 -0.71 -1.92 24.96
C GLN A 518 -2.06 -1.84 24.24
N MET A 519 -2.59 -0.64 24.05
CA MET A 519 -3.80 -0.37 23.30
C MET A 519 -3.52 0.62 22.18
N ASN A 520 -4.24 0.48 21.08
CA ASN A 520 -4.26 1.45 20.00
C ASN A 520 -5.68 1.63 19.48
N ALA A 521 -6.00 2.83 19.05
CA ALA A 521 -7.26 3.13 18.41
C ALA A 521 -7.05 4.18 17.32
N ASN A 522 -7.84 4.11 16.28
CA ASN A 522 -7.94 5.15 15.28
C ASN A 522 -9.38 5.30 14.80
N TYR A 523 -9.70 6.52 14.39
CA TYR A 523 -11.00 6.84 13.84
C TYR A 523 -10.82 7.78 12.66
N SER A 524 -11.62 7.61 11.62
CA SER A 524 -11.77 8.54 10.52
C SER A 524 -13.22 8.81 10.21
N TRP A 525 -13.53 10.07 10.00
CA TRP A 525 -14.76 10.54 9.39
C TRP A 525 -14.43 11.22 8.08
N LEU A 526 -15.15 10.87 7.03
CA LEU A 526 -14.96 11.38 5.67
C LEU A 526 -16.30 11.83 5.13
N HIS A 527 -16.36 13.05 4.64
CA HIS A 527 -17.44 13.52 3.79
C HIS A 527 -16.94 13.62 2.34
N MET A 528 -17.74 13.17 1.40
CA MET A 528 -17.48 13.22 -0.04
C MET A 528 -18.71 13.83 -0.73
N GLU A 529 -18.51 14.90 -1.49
CA GLU A 529 -19.58 15.45 -2.33
C GLU A 529 -19.96 14.45 -3.44
N ASN A 530 -18.96 13.76 -4.00
CA ASN A 530 -19.14 12.70 -4.97
C ASN A 530 -18.69 11.36 -4.36
N PRO A 531 -19.61 10.51 -3.85
CA PRO A 531 -19.25 9.24 -3.22
C PRO A 531 -18.54 8.28 -4.17
N VAL A 532 -17.54 7.56 -3.65
CA VAL A 532 -16.79 6.53 -4.37
C VAL A 532 -16.82 5.20 -3.62
N LEU A 533 -16.51 4.10 -4.31
CA LEU A 533 -16.35 2.78 -3.70
C LEU A 533 -15.12 2.72 -2.79
N ALA A 534 -15.10 1.73 -1.88
CA ALA A 534 -13.98 1.49 -0.96
C ALA A 534 -13.64 2.69 -0.06
N ALA A 535 -14.57 3.59 0.21
CA ALA A 535 -14.38 4.78 1.02
C ALA A 535 -15.52 4.93 2.05
N PRO A 536 -15.39 4.36 3.25
CA PRO A 536 -16.40 4.47 4.28
C PRO A 536 -16.48 5.88 4.86
N GLU A 537 -17.69 6.35 5.15
CA GLU A 537 -17.92 7.62 5.84
C GLU A 537 -17.33 7.62 7.25
N HIS A 538 -17.52 6.52 7.99
CA HIS A 538 -16.93 6.33 9.31
C HIS A 538 -16.15 5.02 9.38
N LYS A 539 -14.96 5.08 9.88
CA LYS A 539 -14.15 3.90 10.20
C LYS A 539 -13.51 4.07 11.58
N LEU A 540 -13.72 3.11 12.45
CA LEU A 540 -13.10 3.02 13.78
C LEU A 540 -12.36 1.68 13.88
N TYR A 541 -11.16 1.70 14.39
CA TYR A 541 -10.45 0.51 14.86
C TYR A 541 -10.01 0.72 16.31
N ALA A 542 -10.17 -0.31 17.14
CA ALA A 542 -9.65 -0.34 18.50
C ALA A 542 -9.02 -1.72 18.76
N GLY A 543 -7.75 -1.73 19.12
CA GLY A 543 -6.97 -2.92 19.36
C GLY A 543 -6.32 -2.95 20.75
N ALA A 544 -6.10 -4.15 21.28
CA ALA A 544 -5.39 -4.37 22.52
C ALA A 544 -4.46 -5.57 22.40
N ASP A 545 -3.23 -5.39 22.85
CA ASP A 545 -2.19 -6.41 22.95
C ASP A 545 -1.86 -6.70 24.40
N PHE A 546 -1.79 -7.98 24.74
CA PHE A 546 -1.33 -8.48 26.03
C PHE A 546 -0.16 -9.45 25.84
N THR A 547 0.89 -9.28 26.62
CA THR A 547 2.04 -10.20 26.63
C THR A 547 2.50 -10.45 28.06
N GLN A 548 2.46 -11.71 28.51
CA GLN A 548 2.96 -12.10 29.82
C GLN A 548 3.53 -13.51 29.79
N GLY A 549 4.81 -13.65 30.15
CA GLY A 549 5.48 -14.94 30.19
C GLY A 549 5.51 -15.61 28.82
N ARG A 550 4.81 -16.74 28.68
CA ARG A 550 4.69 -17.52 27.43
C ARG A 550 3.46 -17.15 26.61
N TRP A 551 2.56 -16.33 27.13
CA TRP A 551 1.30 -15.98 26.51
C TRP A 551 1.37 -14.63 25.79
N GLY A 552 0.84 -14.59 24.60
CA GLY A 552 0.52 -13.37 23.85
C GLY A 552 -0.93 -13.41 23.39
N LEU A 553 -1.63 -12.31 23.56
CA LEU A 553 -3.00 -12.13 23.07
C LEU A 553 -3.08 -10.81 22.32
N SER A 554 -3.73 -10.81 21.17
CA SER A 554 -3.99 -9.63 20.37
C SER A 554 -5.45 -9.65 19.92
N THR A 555 -6.17 -8.56 20.15
CA THR A 555 -7.58 -8.45 19.74
C THR A 555 -7.82 -7.09 19.09
N GLY A 556 -8.76 -7.02 18.15
CA GLY A 556 -9.15 -5.79 17.49
C GLY A 556 -10.62 -5.81 17.07
N ILE A 557 -11.27 -4.67 17.25
CA ILE A 557 -12.62 -4.42 16.76
C ILE A 557 -12.53 -3.34 15.69
N GLN A 558 -13.10 -3.61 14.53
CA GLN A 558 -13.26 -2.65 13.44
C GLN A 558 -14.74 -2.35 13.24
N TYR A 559 -15.10 -1.08 13.27
CA TYR A 559 -16.43 -0.60 12.91
C TYR A 559 -16.33 0.22 11.62
N VAL A 560 -17.18 -0.11 10.66
CA VAL A 560 -17.33 0.58 9.38
C VAL A 560 -18.78 1.00 9.24
N LYS A 561 -19.03 2.27 8.84
CA LYS A 561 -20.37 2.78 8.55
C LYS A 561 -20.35 3.66 7.32
N GLY A 562 -21.41 3.58 6.51
CA GLY A 562 -21.56 4.39 5.32
C GLY A 562 -20.55 4.01 4.23
N LEU A 563 -20.20 2.72 4.11
CA LEU A 563 -19.40 2.21 3.01
C LEU A 563 -20.28 2.06 1.77
N HIS A 564 -20.02 2.86 0.74
CA HIS A 564 -20.69 2.69 -0.56
C HIS A 564 -20.19 1.40 -1.22
N THR A 565 -21.09 0.43 -1.34
CA THR A 565 -20.86 -0.85 -2.03
C THR A 565 -21.33 -0.81 -3.49
N SER A 566 -22.17 0.16 -3.84
CA SER A 566 -22.55 0.53 -5.20
C SER A 566 -22.80 2.05 -5.26
N VAL A 567 -22.25 2.70 -6.28
CA VAL A 567 -22.46 4.11 -6.61
C VAL A 567 -23.18 4.27 -7.97
N THR A 568 -23.69 3.19 -8.53
CA THR A 568 -24.45 3.21 -9.78
C THR A 568 -25.75 3.96 -9.60
N PRO A 569 -26.07 4.99 -10.41
CA PRO A 569 -27.32 5.76 -10.31
C PRO A 569 -28.56 4.87 -10.29
N GLY A 570 -29.40 5.03 -9.27
CA GLY A 570 -30.61 4.23 -9.03
C GLY A 570 -30.38 2.83 -8.46
N LYS A 571 -29.12 2.46 -8.18
CA LYS A 571 -28.72 1.20 -7.53
C LYS A 571 -27.69 1.45 -6.42
N GLU A 572 -27.70 2.65 -5.84
CA GLU A 572 -26.80 3.01 -4.75
C GLU A 572 -27.06 2.13 -3.52
N LYS A 573 -25.99 1.61 -2.95
CA LYS A 573 -26.05 0.79 -1.73
C LYS A 573 -24.94 1.21 -0.77
N GLN A 574 -25.27 1.17 0.51
CA GLN A 574 -24.33 1.39 1.60
C GLN A 574 -24.36 0.22 2.58
N GLU A 575 -23.22 -0.07 3.16
CA GLU A 575 -23.04 -1.08 4.19
C GLU A 575 -22.48 -0.49 5.49
N SER A 576 -22.82 -1.18 6.59
CA SER A 576 -22.30 -0.90 7.91
C SER A 576 -22.13 -2.20 8.68
N PHE A 577 -20.94 -2.41 9.26
CA PHE A 577 -20.61 -3.67 9.94
C PHE A 577 -19.60 -3.48 11.06
N VAL A 578 -19.54 -4.50 11.94
CA VAL A 578 -18.56 -4.62 13.02
C VAL A 578 -17.82 -5.94 12.89
N LEU A 579 -16.49 -5.90 12.83
CA LEU A 579 -15.67 -7.09 12.80
C LEU A 579 -14.86 -7.20 14.08
N TRP A 580 -14.86 -8.37 14.70
CA TRP A 580 -14.02 -8.67 15.86
C TRP A 580 -13.04 -9.77 15.50
N ASN A 581 -11.74 -9.47 15.72
CA ASN A 581 -10.63 -10.36 15.43
C ASN A 581 -9.85 -10.63 16.71
N LEU A 582 -9.36 -11.87 16.85
CA LEU A 582 -8.60 -12.32 18.01
C LEU A 582 -7.45 -13.23 17.57
N ARG A 583 -6.28 -13.08 18.18
CA ARG A 583 -5.17 -14.01 18.07
C ARG A 583 -4.59 -14.33 19.45
N ALA A 584 -4.38 -15.58 19.72
CA ALA A 584 -3.66 -16.07 20.89
C ALA A 584 -2.39 -16.80 20.46
N ASN A 585 -1.28 -16.52 21.11
CA ASN A 585 0.00 -17.20 20.90
C ASN A 585 0.47 -17.83 22.22
N TYR A 586 1.11 -18.97 22.11
CA TYR A 586 1.76 -19.62 23.25
C TYR A 586 3.17 -20.08 22.87
N ARG A 587 4.17 -19.61 23.63
CA ARG A 587 5.56 -20.00 23.43
C ARG A 587 5.81 -21.39 24.01
N LEU A 588 5.98 -22.39 23.14
CA LEU A 588 6.29 -23.77 23.52
C LEU A 588 7.70 -23.88 24.07
N CYS A 589 8.68 -23.33 23.36
CA CYS A 589 10.09 -23.34 23.73
C CYS A 589 10.78 -22.05 23.22
N SER A 590 12.11 -21.96 23.33
CA SER A 590 12.86 -20.75 22.93
C SER A 590 12.77 -20.41 21.45
N PHE A 591 12.50 -21.40 20.60
CA PHE A 591 12.48 -21.26 19.15
C PHE A 591 11.11 -21.55 18.50
N ALA A 592 10.07 -21.90 19.25
CA ALA A 592 8.78 -22.26 18.69
C ALA A 592 7.60 -21.69 19.47
N ASP A 593 6.67 -21.06 18.75
CA ASP A 593 5.38 -20.58 19.23
C ASP A 593 4.25 -21.24 18.44
N VAL A 594 3.15 -21.59 19.09
CA VAL A 594 1.90 -21.95 18.45
C VAL A 594 0.92 -20.77 18.51
N PHE A 595 0.04 -20.67 17.54
CA PHE A 595 -0.99 -19.65 17.55
C PHE A 595 -2.34 -20.19 17.08
N VAL A 596 -3.39 -19.52 17.52
CA VAL A 596 -4.75 -19.61 16.97
C VAL A 596 -5.24 -18.20 16.71
N LYS A 597 -5.80 -17.95 15.53
CA LYS A 597 -6.47 -16.69 15.19
C LYS A 597 -7.90 -16.94 14.72
N GLY A 598 -8.79 -16.01 15.05
CA GLY A 598 -10.15 -15.96 14.55
C GLY A 598 -10.43 -14.58 13.97
N GLU A 599 -11.12 -14.53 12.85
CA GLU A 599 -11.53 -13.31 12.16
C GLU A 599 -13.05 -13.29 12.03
N ASN A 600 -13.63 -12.09 12.07
CA ASN A 600 -15.08 -11.88 12.08
C ASN A 600 -15.80 -12.81 13.09
N LEU A 601 -15.32 -12.84 14.33
CA LEU A 601 -15.84 -13.73 15.39
C LEU A 601 -17.32 -13.46 15.76
N LEU A 602 -17.84 -12.30 15.37
CA LEU A 602 -19.28 -11.97 15.50
C LEU A 602 -20.11 -12.63 14.38
N ALA A 603 -19.48 -13.34 13.44
CA ALA A 603 -20.12 -13.94 12.28
C ALA A 603 -21.01 -12.95 11.49
N GLN A 604 -20.61 -11.67 11.46
CA GLN A 604 -21.30 -10.60 10.76
C GLN A 604 -21.42 -10.94 9.28
N ARG A 605 -22.62 -10.79 8.74
CA ARG A 605 -22.85 -10.82 7.28
C ARG A 605 -22.68 -9.40 6.76
N TYR A 606 -21.86 -9.22 5.74
CA TYR A 606 -21.61 -7.93 5.15
C TYR A 606 -21.07 -8.08 3.73
N GLU A 607 -21.12 -7.00 2.97
CA GLU A 607 -20.54 -6.85 1.64
C GLU A 607 -19.58 -5.63 1.63
N ILE A 608 -18.53 -5.69 0.84
CA ILE A 608 -17.66 -4.53 0.58
C ILE A 608 -17.81 -4.02 -0.86
N ASN A 609 -18.40 -4.82 -1.72
CA ASN A 609 -18.95 -4.47 -3.02
C ASN A 609 -20.32 -5.15 -3.13
N ALA A 610 -21.31 -4.48 -3.72
CA ALA A 610 -22.65 -5.01 -3.84
C ALA A 610 -22.67 -6.33 -4.62
N GLY A 611 -23.33 -7.36 -4.09
CA GLY A 611 -23.38 -8.70 -4.67
C GLY A 611 -22.19 -9.60 -4.32
N PHE A 612 -21.21 -9.12 -3.54
CA PHE A 612 -20.04 -9.89 -3.14
C PHE A 612 -20.01 -10.11 -1.62
N PRO A 613 -20.77 -11.09 -1.11
CA PRO A 613 -20.83 -11.38 0.32
C PRO A 613 -19.46 -11.83 0.85
N MET A 614 -19.09 -11.29 2.01
CA MET A 614 -17.82 -11.59 2.68
C MET A 614 -17.95 -12.81 3.62
N PRO A 615 -16.82 -13.46 3.95
CA PRO A 615 -16.84 -14.65 4.81
C PRO A 615 -17.34 -14.30 6.22
N LYS A 616 -18.09 -15.22 6.82
CA LYS A 616 -18.43 -15.18 8.23
C LYS A 616 -17.20 -15.50 9.09
N ALA A 617 -17.42 -15.91 10.33
CA ALA A 617 -16.32 -16.28 11.23
C ALA A 617 -15.39 -17.33 10.62
N THR A 618 -14.09 -17.06 10.68
CA THR A 618 -13.04 -17.99 10.24
C THR A 618 -12.03 -18.22 11.36
N VAL A 619 -11.40 -19.38 11.36
CA VAL A 619 -10.40 -19.77 12.33
C VAL A 619 -9.19 -20.36 11.63
N MET A 620 -7.98 -20.05 12.11
CA MET A 620 -6.72 -20.62 11.67
C MET A 620 -5.83 -20.93 12.86
N GLY A 621 -5.19 -22.10 12.86
CA GLY A 621 -4.13 -22.45 13.80
C GLY A 621 -2.80 -22.62 13.09
N GLY A 622 -1.70 -22.43 13.81
CA GLY A 622 -0.39 -22.57 13.20
C GLY A 622 0.78 -22.53 14.16
N VAL A 623 1.98 -22.60 13.58
CA VAL A 623 3.25 -22.63 14.28
C VAL A 623 4.21 -21.60 13.69
N ASN A 624 4.93 -20.88 14.54
CA ASN A 624 6.05 -20.03 14.19
C ASN A 624 7.34 -20.64 14.76
N ILE A 625 8.37 -20.70 13.95
CA ILE A 625 9.68 -21.23 14.32
C ILE A 625 10.72 -20.14 14.06
N ASN A 626 11.57 -19.86 15.05
CA ASN A 626 12.57 -18.79 15.01
C ASN A 626 13.93 -19.34 15.50
N PHE A 627 14.95 -19.26 14.65
CA PHE A 627 16.31 -19.71 14.96
C PHE A 627 17.28 -18.55 14.97
#